data_057a7d91582a11465f854c6b33a0d4f5
#
_entry.id   057a7d91582a11465f854c6b33a0d4f5
#
_cell.length_a   1.000
_cell.length_b   1.000
_cell.length_c   1.000
_cell.angle_alpha   90.00
_cell.angle_beta   90.00
_cell.angle_gamma   90.00
#
_symmetry.space_group_name_H-M   'P 1'
#
loop_
_entity.id
_entity.type
_entity.pdbx_description
1 polymer ?
#
loop_
_entity_poly.entity_id
_entity_poly.type
_entity_poly.pdbx_seq_one_letter_code
_entity_poly.pdbx_strand_id
1 'polypeptide(L)'
;MKVHALPAGPIPTNAYLLTDAARGEAVLVDAPAGIWGRVGPILAREGCRLTLLLLTHGHWDHTQGAAEIVRSTRARVFAHEDDRVLYEHPEVMLPLSLPGVELEPVGVDRWLSDGESIDVLGEKVTVGHVPGHCPGSLSFYFPREGAVFSGDALFRGSVGRTDLPGGDFGRLRESIRTRLFSLPDATTVYSGHGGPTTVGEEKAHNPHVGG
;
A
#
# COMPACT_ATOMS: atom_id res chain seq x y z
N MET A 1 -3.46 17.14 -6.01
CA MET A 1 -3.01 16.28 -4.88
C MET A 1 -1.50 16.34 -4.80
N LYS A 2 -0.90 16.18 -3.62
CA LYS A 2 0.55 16.11 -3.43
C LYS A 2 0.91 14.77 -2.78
N VAL A 3 1.92 14.08 -3.32
CA VAL A 3 2.40 12.79 -2.84
C VAL A 3 3.68 12.98 -2.04
N HIS A 4 3.71 12.48 -0.82
CA HIS A 4 4.89 12.44 0.04
C HIS A 4 5.29 10.97 0.24
N ALA A 5 6.44 10.57 -0.30
CA ALA A 5 7.02 9.26 -0.02
C ALA A 5 7.76 9.30 1.32
N LEU A 6 7.39 8.44 2.24
CA LEU A 6 7.84 8.45 3.63
C LEU A 6 8.34 7.06 4.04
N PRO A 7 9.55 6.65 3.63
CA PRO A 7 10.10 5.38 4.07
C PRO A 7 10.29 5.37 5.59
N ALA A 8 9.80 4.31 6.26
CA ALA A 8 9.88 4.17 7.72
C ALA A 8 9.98 2.69 8.13
N GLY A 9 10.10 2.44 9.44
CA GLY A 9 10.25 1.11 9.98
C GLY A 9 11.67 0.55 9.88
N PRO A 10 11.92 -0.61 10.50
CA PRO A 10 13.24 -1.25 10.53
C PRO A 10 13.63 -1.88 9.17
N ILE A 11 12.63 -2.28 8.39
CA ILE A 11 12.75 -2.56 6.95
C ILE A 11 12.22 -1.30 6.28
N PRO A 12 13.01 -0.57 5.47
CA PRO A 12 12.55 0.68 4.87
C PRO A 12 11.33 0.47 3.97
N THR A 13 10.13 0.51 4.56
CA THR A 13 8.85 0.36 3.88
C THR A 13 8.29 1.74 3.54
N ASN A 14 7.90 1.95 2.31
CA ASN A 14 7.34 3.20 1.85
C ASN A 14 5.88 3.34 2.29
N ALA A 15 5.61 4.32 3.15
CA ALA A 15 4.27 4.88 3.27
C ALA A 15 4.12 6.07 2.33
N TYR A 16 2.93 6.27 1.78
CA TYR A 16 2.65 7.41 0.92
C TYR A 16 1.54 8.26 1.52
N LEU A 17 1.89 9.47 1.97
CA LEU A 17 0.90 10.44 2.41
C LEU A 17 0.47 11.31 1.23
N LEU A 18 -0.80 11.25 0.91
CA LEU A 18 -1.45 12.02 -0.14
C LEU A 18 -2.20 13.18 0.51
N THR A 19 -1.86 14.42 0.17
CA THR A 19 -2.50 15.61 0.75
C THR A 19 -3.21 16.44 -0.31
N ASP A 20 -4.39 16.95 0.04
CA ASP A 20 -5.13 17.95 -0.73
C ASP A 20 -5.47 19.14 0.19
N ALA A 21 -4.62 20.16 0.18
CA ALA A 21 -4.77 21.33 1.03
C ALA A 21 -6.05 22.13 0.69
N ALA A 22 -6.53 22.09 -0.56
CA ALA A 22 -7.77 22.76 -0.92
C ALA A 22 -9.01 22.10 -0.27
N ARG A 23 -8.94 20.79 -0.02
CA ARG A 23 -9.97 20.04 0.69
C ARG A 23 -9.74 19.96 2.20
N GLY A 24 -8.53 20.26 2.66
CA GLY A 24 -8.11 20.04 4.05
C GLY A 24 -8.06 18.55 4.42
N GLU A 25 -7.87 17.67 3.45
CA GLU A 25 -7.94 16.22 3.62
C GLU A 25 -6.64 15.55 3.21
N ALA A 26 -6.35 14.43 3.84
CA ALA A 26 -5.22 13.56 3.49
C ALA A 26 -5.61 12.09 3.58
N VAL A 27 -4.88 11.26 2.84
CA VAL A 27 -4.97 9.80 2.83
C VAL A 27 -3.56 9.22 2.97
N LEU A 28 -3.42 8.16 3.74
CA LEU A 28 -2.17 7.43 3.90
C LEU A 28 -2.30 6.06 3.23
N VAL A 29 -1.31 5.68 2.44
CA VAL A 29 -1.15 4.31 1.92
C VAL A 29 -0.03 3.66 2.71
N ASP A 30 -0.35 2.56 3.38
CA ASP A 30 0.47 1.81 4.32
C ASP A 30 0.96 2.61 5.55
N ALA A 31 1.23 1.88 6.63
CA ALA A 31 1.61 2.47 7.90
C ALA A 31 2.72 1.66 8.60
N PRO A 32 3.97 1.76 8.14
CA PRO A 32 5.12 1.15 8.81
C PRO A 32 5.35 1.73 10.21
N ALA A 33 6.19 1.07 11.00
CA ALA A 33 6.54 1.51 12.35
C ALA A 33 7.04 2.96 12.40
N GLY A 34 6.58 3.74 13.39
CA GLY A 34 7.03 5.12 13.64
C GLY A 34 6.58 6.14 12.59
N ILE A 35 5.71 5.76 11.65
CA ILE A 35 5.26 6.63 10.56
C ILE A 35 4.52 7.87 11.07
N TRP A 36 3.83 7.80 12.21
CA TRP A 36 3.11 8.93 12.78
C TRP A 36 4.01 10.13 13.03
N GLY A 37 5.24 9.92 13.52
CA GLY A 37 6.22 10.97 13.72
C GLY A 37 6.58 11.76 12.46
N ARG A 38 6.35 11.19 11.28
CA ARG A 38 6.59 11.84 9.98
C ARG A 38 5.30 12.43 9.38
N VAL A 39 4.18 11.75 9.54
CA VAL A 39 2.86 12.14 9.02
C VAL A 39 2.32 13.35 9.75
N GLY A 40 2.31 13.34 11.10
CA GLY A 40 1.73 14.41 11.91
C GLY A 40 2.24 15.82 11.58
N PRO A 41 3.56 16.06 11.51
CA PRO A 41 4.13 17.37 11.13
C PRO A 41 3.72 17.83 9.72
N ILE A 42 3.57 16.91 8.76
CA ILE A 42 3.14 17.26 7.40
C ILE A 42 1.67 17.67 7.40
N LEU A 43 0.81 16.91 8.07
CA LEU A 43 -0.61 17.23 8.21
C LEU A 43 -0.81 18.62 8.83
N ALA A 44 -0.07 18.92 9.92
CA ALA A 44 -0.14 20.22 10.57
C ALA A 44 0.33 21.35 9.65
N ARG A 45 1.44 21.18 8.94
CA ARG A 45 1.97 22.18 8.01
C ARG A 45 1.04 22.46 6.84
N GLU A 46 0.38 21.42 6.30
CA GLU A 46 -0.49 21.54 5.12
C GLU A 46 -1.96 21.80 5.48
N GLY A 47 -2.28 21.87 6.78
CA GLY A 47 -3.65 22.11 7.25
C GLY A 47 -4.62 20.98 6.87
N CYS A 48 -4.12 19.74 6.76
CA CYS A 48 -4.90 18.58 6.36
C CYS A 48 -5.22 17.68 7.55
N ARG A 49 -6.38 17.02 7.47
CA ARG A 49 -6.78 15.95 8.39
C ARG A 49 -6.66 14.61 7.67
N LEU A 50 -6.04 13.62 8.27
CA LEU A 50 -6.02 12.26 7.77
C LEU A 50 -7.41 11.63 7.93
N THR A 51 -8.03 11.24 6.82
CA THR A 51 -9.40 10.71 6.79
C THR A 51 -9.47 9.23 6.46
N LEU A 52 -8.41 8.70 5.82
CA LEU A 52 -8.38 7.34 5.32
C LEU A 52 -6.96 6.77 5.37
N LEU A 53 -6.86 5.52 5.82
CA LEU A 53 -5.69 4.65 5.70
C LEU A 53 -6.06 3.53 4.72
N LEU A 54 -5.34 3.44 3.62
CA LEU A 54 -5.41 2.36 2.64
C LEU A 54 -4.28 1.40 2.91
N LEU A 55 -4.57 0.15 3.23
CA LEU A 55 -3.56 -0.89 3.42
C LEU A 55 -3.45 -1.72 2.15
N THR A 56 -2.24 -1.80 1.59
CA THR A 56 -1.99 -2.58 0.38
C THR A 56 -2.06 -4.07 0.67
N HIS A 57 -1.55 -4.52 1.81
CA HIS A 57 -1.62 -5.90 2.29
C HIS A 57 -1.29 -5.98 3.79
N GLY A 58 -1.46 -7.17 4.36
CA GLY A 58 -1.40 -7.38 5.81
C GLY A 58 -0.02 -7.62 6.41
N HIS A 59 1.09 -7.60 5.65
CA HIS A 59 2.40 -7.85 6.23
C HIS A 59 2.79 -6.80 7.27
N TRP A 60 3.48 -7.28 8.31
CA TRP A 60 3.76 -6.53 9.53
C TRP A 60 4.51 -5.20 9.30
N ASP A 61 5.42 -5.17 8.35
CA ASP A 61 6.19 -3.97 8.04
C ASP A 61 5.37 -2.89 7.32
N HIS A 62 4.22 -3.25 6.72
CA HIS A 62 3.24 -2.32 6.14
C HIS A 62 2.17 -1.87 7.12
N THR A 63 1.98 -2.59 8.23
CA THR A 63 0.83 -2.39 9.14
C THR A 63 1.21 -2.02 10.56
N GLN A 64 2.48 -2.16 10.98
CA GLN A 64 2.93 -2.02 12.38
C GLN A 64 2.57 -0.66 13.01
N GLY A 65 2.50 0.41 12.23
CA GLY A 65 2.09 1.74 12.70
C GLY A 65 0.61 2.03 12.56
N ALA A 66 -0.19 1.12 12.00
CA ALA A 66 -1.60 1.39 11.65
C ALA A 66 -2.46 1.69 12.88
N ALA A 67 -2.30 0.94 13.96
CA ALA A 67 -3.04 1.17 15.21
C ALA A 67 -2.73 2.56 15.80
N GLU A 68 -1.47 3.01 15.76
CA GLU A 68 -1.08 4.36 16.19
C GLU A 68 -1.72 5.44 15.31
N ILE A 69 -1.72 5.27 13.99
CA ILE A 69 -2.39 6.18 13.05
C ILE A 69 -3.88 6.31 13.37
N VAL A 70 -4.58 5.18 13.56
CA VAL A 70 -6.02 5.18 13.89
C VAL A 70 -6.28 5.89 15.23
N ARG A 71 -5.51 5.60 16.28
CA ARG A 71 -5.65 6.27 17.58
C ARG A 71 -5.43 7.78 17.49
N SER A 72 -4.46 8.20 16.68
CA SER A 72 -4.05 9.62 16.56
C SER A 72 -4.99 10.45 15.67
N THR A 73 -5.66 9.83 14.69
CA THR A 73 -6.37 10.56 13.64
C THR A 73 -7.84 10.20 13.51
N ARG A 74 -8.24 9.00 13.96
CA ARG A 74 -9.54 8.37 13.70
C ARG A 74 -9.81 8.17 12.20
N ALA A 75 -8.75 8.04 11.39
CA ALA A 75 -8.88 7.68 9.98
C ALA A 75 -9.54 6.31 9.84
N ARG A 76 -10.42 6.17 8.86
CA ARG A 76 -10.99 4.86 8.51
C ARG A 76 -9.92 4.00 7.86
N VAL A 77 -10.00 2.69 8.04
CA VAL A 77 -9.06 1.71 7.49
C VAL A 77 -9.75 0.87 6.43
N PHE A 78 -9.19 0.84 5.22
CA PHE A 78 -9.67 -0.01 4.14
C PHE A 78 -8.58 -0.99 3.73
N ALA A 79 -8.96 -2.27 3.50
CA ALA A 79 -8.05 -3.35 3.18
C ALA A 79 -8.79 -4.46 2.41
N HIS A 80 -8.12 -5.57 2.09
CA HIS A 80 -8.73 -6.75 1.50
C HIS A 80 -9.01 -7.84 2.55
N GLU A 81 -10.14 -8.55 2.40
CA GLU A 81 -10.61 -9.54 3.37
C GLU A 81 -9.70 -10.77 3.45
N ASP A 82 -9.02 -11.15 2.37
CA ASP A 82 -8.14 -12.34 2.34
C ASP A 82 -6.95 -12.21 3.31
N ASP A 83 -6.61 -10.98 3.76
CA ASP A 83 -5.58 -10.72 4.77
C ASP A 83 -6.17 -10.43 6.17
N ARG A 84 -7.48 -10.67 6.39
CA ARG A 84 -8.17 -10.37 7.66
C ARG A 84 -7.40 -10.88 8.88
N VAL A 85 -6.90 -12.11 8.83
CA VAL A 85 -6.17 -12.71 9.95
C VAL A 85 -4.91 -11.92 10.32
N LEU A 86 -4.25 -11.29 9.34
CA LEU A 86 -3.03 -10.51 9.56
C LEU A 86 -3.33 -9.16 10.23
N TYR A 87 -4.55 -8.63 10.08
CA TYR A 87 -5.00 -7.40 10.73
C TYR A 87 -5.57 -7.66 12.13
N GLU A 88 -6.38 -8.71 12.28
CA GLU A 88 -7.05 -9.04 13.53
C GLU A 88 -6.14 -9.80 14.53
N HIS A 89 -5.21 -10.61 14.00
CA HIS A 89 -4.29 -11.48 14.75
C HIS A 89 -2.84 -11.32 14.23
N PRO A 90 -2.26 -10.09 14.26
CA PRO A 90 -0.95 -9.84 13.66
C PRO A 90 0.19 -10.63 14.32
N GLU A 91 0.00 -11.16 15.52
CA GLU A 91 0.96 -12.02 16.21
C GLU A 91 1.33 -13.28 15.41
N VAL A 92 0.51 -13.70 14.45
CA VAL A 92 0.83 -14.84 13.56
C VAL A 92 2.05 -14.55 12.67
N MET A 93 2.40 -13.27 12.49
CA MET A 93 3.57 -12.85 11.73
C MET A 93 4.85 -12.70 12.58
N LEU A 94 4.79 -12.78 13.89
CA LEU A 94 5.98 -12.64 14.74
C LEU A 94 7.13 -13.59 14.36
N PRO A 95 6.88 -14.88 13.99
CA PRO A 95 7.95 -15.77 13.53
C PRO A 95 8.64 -15.34 12.24
N LEU A 96 8.00 -14.46 11.46
CA LEU A 96 8.47 -13.93 10.17
C LEU A 96 8.98 -12.49 10.29
N SER A 97 8.89 -11.89 11.48
CA SER A 97 9.33 -10.53 11.76
C SER A 97 10.75 -10.48 12.34
N LEU A 98 11.26 -9.28 12.53
CA LEU A 98 12.55 -9.08 13.20
C LEU A 98 12.40 -9.23 14.72
N PRO A 99 13.47 -9.63 15.44
CA PRO A 99 13.44 -9.70 16.90
C PRO A 99 13.05 -8.34 17.53
N GLY A 100 12.15 -8.39 18.51
CA GLY A 100 11.69 -7.20 19.23
C GLY A 100 10.60 -6.39 18.51
N VAL A 101 10.06 -6.89 17.39
CA VAL A 101 8.89 -6.29 16.74
C VAL A 101 7.67 -6.53 17.62
N GLU A 102 6.94 -5.45 17.91
CA GLU A 102 5.63 -5.49 18.56
C GLU A 102 4.56 -5.21 17.53
N LEU A 103 3.49 -6.01 17.52
CA LEU A 103 2.39 -5.91 16.58
C LEU A 103 1.08 -5.71 17.35
N GLU A 104 0.29 -4.74 16.92
CA GLU A 104 -1.04 -4.47 17.46
C GLU A 104 -2.09 -4.76 16.39
N PRO A 105 -3.23 -5.36 16.73
CA PRO A 105 -4.32 -5.51 15.79
C PRO A 105 -4.87 -4.15 15.34
N VAL A 106 -5.35 -4.10 14.11
CA VAL A 106 -6.01 -2.94 13.54
C VAL A 106 -7.38 -3.33 13.00
N GLY A 107 -8.42 -2.59 13.41
CA GLY A 107 -9.77 -2.77 12.88
C GLY A 107 -9.86 -2.23 11.45
N VAL A 108 -10.45 -3.02 10.57
CA VAL A 108 -10.73 -2.62 9.18
C VAL A 108 -12.19 -2.19 9.07
N ASP A 109 -12.44 -0.94 8.64
CA ASP A 109 -13.78 -0.39 8.51
C ASP A 109 -14.48 -0.82 7.21
N ARG A 110 -13.70 -1.17 6.19
CA ARG A 110 -14.24 -1.63 4.90
C ARG A 110 -13.28 -2.60 4.20
N TRP A 111 -13.82 -3.74 3.82
CA TRP A 111 -13.17 -4.68 2.92
C TRP A 111 -13.43 -4.26 1.48
N LEU A 112 -12.37 -4.17 0.69
CA LEU A 112 -12.39 -3.77 -0.71
C LEU A 112 -12.30 -4.98 -1.62
N SER A 113 -12.92 -4.88 -2.80
CA SER A 113 -12.92 -5.93 -3.81
C SER A 113 -12.24 -5.49 -5.10
N ASP A 114 -11.81 -6.47 -5.91
CA ASP A 114 -11.22 -6.23 -7.22
C ASP A 114 -12.14 -5.45 -8.16
N GLY A 115 -11.56 -4.47 -8.87
CA GLY A 115 -12.30 -3.61 -9.81
C GLY A 115 -13.21 -2.58 -9.15
N GLU A 116 -13.27 -2.56 -7.82
CA GLU A 116 -14.07 -1.57 -7.10
C GLU A 116 -13.54 -0.15 -7.33
N SER A 117 -14.45 0.82 -7.37
CA SER A 117 -14.11 2.25 -7.45
C SER A 117 -14.48 2.94 -6.14
N ILE A 118 -13.51 3.57 -5.50
CA ILE A 118 -13.68 4.32 -4.26
C ILE A 118 -13.41 5.82 -4.47
N ASP A 119 -14.09 6.67 -3.70
CA ASP A 119 -13.80 8.10 -3.71
C ASP A 119 -12.67 8.42 -2.74
N VAL A 120 -11.56 8.95 -3.25
CA VAL A 120 -10.38 9.35 -2.48
C VAL A 120 -9.97 10.76 -2.89
N LEU A 121 -9.98 11.71 -1.97
CA LEU A 121 -9.62 13.12 -2.22
C LEU A 121 -10.36 13.75 -3.42
N GLY A 122 -11.64 13.36 -3.64
CA GLY A 122 -12.47 13.86 -4.74
C GLY A 122 -12.15 13.26 -6.10
N GLU A 123 -11.45 12.15 -6.14
CA GLU A 123 -11.13 11.36 -7.33
C GLU A 123 -11.66 9.95 -7.21
N LYS A 124 -12.06 9.35 -8.32
CA LYS A 124 -12.40 7.93 -8.43
C LYS A 124 -11.12 7.11 -8.58
N VAL A 125 -10.79 6.36 -7.54
CA VAL A 125 -9.63 5.47 -7.48
C VAL A 125 -10.08 4.05 -7.75
N THR A 126 -9.40 3.38 -8.67
CA THR A 126 -9.68 1.97 -8.97
C THR A 126 -8.86 1.07 -8.06
N VAL A 127 -9.53 0.13 -7.41
CA VAL A 127 -8.92 -0.92 -6.59
C VAL A 127 -8.60 -2.12 -7.49
N GLY A 128 -7.36 -2.55 -7.51
CA GLY A 128 -6.95 -3.79 -8.18
C GLY A 128 -6.54 -4.83 -7.15
N HIS A 129 -7.13 -6.02 -7.18
CA HIS A 129 -6.64 -7.15 -6.39
C HIS A 129 -5.44 -7.78 -7.11
N VAL A 130 -4.28 -7.79 -6.47
CA VAL A 130 -2.99 -8.22 -7.07
C VAL A 130 -2.30 -9.29 -6.20
N PRO A 131 -2.98 -10.40 -5.93
CA PRO A 131 -2.46 -11.46 -5.06
C PRO A 131 -1.24 -12.17 -5.61
N GLY A 132 -0.51 -12.82 -4.71
CA GLY A 132 0.65 -13.66 -5.02
C GLY A 132 1.88 -13.34 -4.18
N HIS A 133 2.06 -12.08 -3.73
CA HIS A 133 2.96 -11.75 -2.62
C HIS A 133 2.26 -12.05 -1.28
N CYS A 134 1.05 -11.53 -1.12
CA CYS A 134 0.13 -11.80 -0.02
C CYS A 134 -1.26 -12.04 -0.60
N PRO A 135 -2.11 -12.89 0.01
CA PRO A 135 -3.45 -13.19 -0.51
C PRO A 135 -4.32 -11.97 -0.74
N GLY A 136 -4.31 -11.01 0.19
CA GLY A 136 -5.09 -9.78 0.16
C GLY A 136 -4.40 -8.58 -0.48
N SER A 137 -3.34 -8.77 -1.27
CA SER A 137 -2.62 -7.66 -1.90
C SER A 137 -3.51 -6.82 -2.80
N LEU A 138 -3.54 -5.51 -2.54
CA LEU A 138 -4.26 -4.50 -3.30
C LEU A 138 -3.32 -3.52 -3.98
N SER A 139 -3.75 -3.00 -5.12
CA SER A 139 -3.20 -1.80 -5.75
C SER A 139 -4.27 -0.70 -5.82
N PHE A 140 -3.84 0.56 -5.74
CA PHE A 140 -4.72 1.73 -5.80
C PHE A 140 -4.31 2.62 -6.97
N TYR A 141 -5.10 2.65 -8.03
CA TYR A 141 -4.84 3.44 -9.22
C TYR A 141 -5.58 4.78 -9.18
N PHE A 142 -4.83 5.86 -9.25
CA PHE A 142 -5.28 7.26 -9.29
C PHE A 142 -5.16 7.78 -10.72
N PRO A 143 -6.22 7.75 -11.52
CA PRO A 143 -6.15 8.05 -12.95
C PRO A 143 -5.78 9.52 -13.26
N ARG A 144 -6.25 10.48 -12.45
CA ARG A 144 -5.90 11.91 -12.67
C ARG A 144 -4.42 12.19 -12.41
N GLU A 145 -3.85 11.50 -11.45
CA GLU A 145 -2.43 11.64 -11.09
C GLU A 145 -1.52 10.77 -11.96
N GLY A 146 -2.09 9.83 -12.75
CA GLY A 146 -1.32 8.85 -13.50
C GLY A 146 -0.44 8.01 -12.58
N ALA A 147 -0.95 7.61 -11.43
CA ALA A 147 -0.19 6.94 -10.38
C ALA A 147 -0.88 5.68 -9.86
N VAL A 148 -0.11 4.64 -9.57
CA VAL A 148 -0.59 3.43 -8.90
C VAL A 148 0.30 3.12 -7.69
N PHE A 149 -0.32 2.85 -6.55
CA PHE A 149 0.34 2.35 -5.34
C PHE A 149 0.17 0.83 -5.33
N SER A 150 1.27 0.11 -5.57
CA SER A 150 1.25 -1.33 -5.85
C SER A 150 1.56 -2.20 -4.64
N GLY A 151 1.87 -1.61 -3.47
CA GLY A 151 2.43 -2.36 -2.36
C GLY A 151 3.62 -3.21 -2.83
N ASP A 152 3.65 -4.46 -2.41
CA ASP A 152 4.71 -5.41 -2.73
C ASP A 152 4.40 -6.31 -3.94
N ALA A 153 3.56 -5.84 -4.86
CA ALA A 153 3.35 -6.58 -6.10
C ALA A 153 4.47 -6.31 -7.12
N LEU A 154 4.74 -5.03 -7.44
CA LEU A 154 5.68 -4.64 -8.51
C LEU A 154 6.67 -3.60 -8.00
N PHE A 155 7.96 -3.87 -8.16
CA PHE A 155 9.07 -2.98 -7.83
C PHE A 155 9.83 -2.56 -9.09
N ARG A 156 10.67 -1.55 -8.95
CA ARG A 156 11.62 -1.19 -10.00
C ARG A 156 12.58 -2.35 -10.26
N GLY A 157 12.45 -3.00 -11.44
CA GLY A 157 13.28 -4.13 -11.85
C GLY A 157 13.11 -5.39 -11.03
N SER A 158 12.03 -5.49 -10.22
CA SER A 158 11.79 -6.66 -9.38
C SER A 158 10.29 -6.84 -9.08
N VAL A 159 9.97 -7.86 -8.29
CA VAL A 159 8.62 -8.14 -7.77
C VAL A 159 8.70 -8.56 -6.30
N GLY A 160 7.58 -8.55 -5.61
CA GLY A 160 7.49 -9.04 -4.24
C GLY A 160 7.89 -10.52 -4.12
N ARG A 161 8.44 -10.89 -2.96
CA ARG A 161 8.74 -12.30 -2.65
C ARG A 161 7.46 -13.11 -2.55
N THR A 162 7.55 -14.41 -2.85
CA THR A 162 6.40 -15.32 -2.88
C THR A 162 6.61 -16.59 -2.09
N ASP A 163 7.62 -16.60 -1.23
CA ASP A 163 8.03 -17.74 -0.39
C ASP A 163 7.47 -17.67 1.05
N LEU A 164 6.67 -16.63 1.36
CA LEU A 164 5.95 -16.52 2.62
C LEU A 164 4.59 -17.23 2.55
N PRO A 165 3.95 -17.56 3.69
CA PRO A 165 2.64 -18.19 3.69
C PRO A 165 1.61 -17.43 2.86
N GLY A 166 0.95 -18.13 1.94
CA GLY A 166 -0.01 -17.53 0.99
C GLY A 166 0.62 -16.95 -0.29
N GLY A 167 1.96 -16.97 -0.39
CA GLY A 167 2.68 -16.51 -1.58
C GLY A 167 2.62 -17.52 -2.74
N ASP A 168 2.52 -17.00 -3.96
CA ASP A 168 2.50 -17.78 -5.22
C ASP A 168 3.01 -16.91 -6.37
N PHE A 169 4.16 -17.27 -6.93
CA PHE A 169 4.77 -16.49 -8.02
C PHE A 169 3.95 -16.52 -9.31
N GLY A 170 3.32 -17.64 -9.64
CA GLY A 170 2.47 -17.76 -10.83
C GLY A 170 1.28 -16.79 -10.75
N ARG A 171 0.65 -16.74 -9.58
CA ARG A 171 -0.45 -15.84 -9.27
C ARG A 171 0.00 -14.38 -9.27
N LEU A 172 1.15 -14.05 -8.67
CA LEU A 172 1.70 -12.70 -8.68
C LEU A 172 1.97 -12.20 -10.10
N ARG A 173 2.61 -13.04 -10.92
CA ARG A 173 2.91 -12.73 -12.33
C ARG A 173 1.62 -12.47 -13.12
N GLU A 174 0.61 -13.29 -12.95
CA GLU A 174 -0.70 -13.11 -13.59
C GLU A 174 -1.38 -11.81 -13.12
N SER A 175 -1.37 -11.54 -11.82
CA SER A 175 -1.93 -10.31 -11.24
C SER A 175 -1.26 -9.06 -11.80
N ILE A 176 0.06 -9.04 -11.87
CA ILE A 176 0.82 -7.92 -12.44
C ILE A 176 0.43 -7.71 -13.90
N ARG A 177 0.41 -8.77 -14.71
CA ARG A 177 0.11 -8.68 -16.14
C ARG A 177 -1.31 -8.23 -16.42
N THR A 178 -2.28 -8.71 -15.67
CA THR A 178 -3.70 -8.42 -15.91
C THR A 178 -4.16 -7.11 -15.26
N ARG A 179 -3.58 -6.70 -14.14
CA ARG A 179 -4.01 -5.52 -13.38
C ARG A 179 -3.07 -4.32 -13.53
N LEU A 180 -1.78 -4.50 -13.33
CA LEU A 180 -0.84 -3.38 -13.38
C LEU A 180 -0.40 -3.05 -14.81
N PHE A 181 -0.11 -4.07 -15.62
CA PHE A 181 0.30 -3.86 -17.01
C PHE A 181 -0.85 -3.50 -17.95
N SER A 182 -2.10 -3.57 -17.51
CA SER A 182 -3.25 -3.00 -18.24
C SER A 182 -3.38 -1.48 -18.10
N LEU A 183 -2.67 -0.87 -17.15
CA LEU A 183 -2.63 0.58 -16.97
C LEU A 183 -1.79 1.25 -18.06
N PRO A 184 -2.00 2.56 -18.32
CA PRO A 184 -1.18 3.32 -19.29
C PRO A 184 0.32 3.24 -18.94
N ASP A 185 1.17 3.12 -19.96
CA ASP A 185 2.62 2.96 -19.78
C ASP A 185 3.29 4.12 -19.01
N ALA A 186 2.75 5.33 -19.11
CA ALA A 186 3.22 6.50 -18.37
C ALA A 186 2.83 6.50 -16.89
N THR A 187 2.02 5.52 -16.42
CA THR A 187 1.60 5.44 -15.03
C THR A 187 2.80 5.23 -14.12
N THR A 188 2.99 6.14 -13.16
CA THR A 188 4.01 6.00 -12.12
C THR A 188 3.61 4.91 -11.13
N VAL A 189 4.50 3.96 -10.87
CA VAL A 189 4.35 2.90 -9.88
C VAL A 189 5.07 3.30 -8.61
N TYR A 190 4.30 3.45 -7.53
CA TYR A 190 4.77 3.66 -6.17
C TYR A 190 4.68 2.35 -5.41
N SER A 191 5.82 1.70 -5.20
CA SER A 191 5.94 0.38 -4.57
C SER A 191 6.19 0.45 -3.07
N GLY A 192 5.94 -0.64 -2.36
CA GLY A 192 6.17 -0.75 -0.92
C GLY A 192 7.64 -0.60 -0.53
N HIS A 193 8.57 -0.95 -1.41
CA HIS A 193 10.02 -0.79 -1.18
C HIS A 193 10.73 -0.19 -2.38
N GLY A 194 11.85 0.50 -2.12
CA GLY A 194 12.70 1.09 -3.16
C GLY A 194 12.12 2.38 -3.77
N GLY A 195 12.63 2.75 -4.93
CA GLY A 195 12.22 3.95 -5.64
C GLY A 195 11.08 3.70 -6.64
N PRO A 196 10.39 4.77 -7.09
CA PRO A 196 9.33 4.65 -8.09
C PRO A 196 9.85 4.22 -9.46
N THR A 197 8.96 3.67 -10.28
CA THR A 197 9.18 3.29 -11.68
C THR A 197 7.95 3.66 -12.52
N THR A 198 7.83 3.17 -13.75
CA THR A 198 6.64 3.29 -14.56
C THR A 198 6.16 1.93 -15.06
N VAL A 199 4.88 1.84 -15.37
CA VAL A 199 4.29 0.61 -15.95
C VAL A 199 5.02 0.23 -17.24
N GLY A 200 5.31 1.18 -18.12
CA GLY A 200 6.01 0.93 -19.39
C GLY A 200 7.44 0.42 -19.20
N GLU A 201 8.18 0.98 -18.23
CA GLU A 201 9.54 0.53 -17.92
C GLU A 201 9.52 -0.94 -17.44
N GLU A 202 8.60 -1.28 -16.54
CA GLU A 202 8.53 -2.63 -16.01
C GLU A 202 7.98 -3.65 -17.02
N LYS A 203 7.07 -3.25 -17.92
CA LYS A 203 6.65 -4.11 -19.05
C LYS A 203 7.82 -4.48 -19.94
N ALA A 204 8.69 -3.50 -20.24
CA ALA A 204 9.78 -3.69 -21.17
C ALA A 204 10.99 -4.41 -20.56
N HIS A 205 11.32 -4.12 -19.30
CA HIS A 205 12.63 -4.45 -18.73
C HIS A 205 12.60 -5.24 -17.43
N ASN A 206 11.43 -5.49 -16.81
CA ASN A 206 11.40 -6.25 -15.57
C ASN A 206 11.79 -7.71 -15.82
N PRO A 207 12.86 -8.24 -15.18
CA PRO A 207 13.40 -9.57 -15.48
C PRO A 207 12.49 -10.73 -15.03
N HIS A 208 11.47 -10.46 -14.19
CA HIS A 208 10.58 -11.48 -13.63
C HIS A 208 9.24 -11.58 -14.37
N VAL A 209 8.74 -10.44 -14.87
CA VAL A 209 7.36 -10.34 -15.38
C VAL A 209 7.25 -9.59 -16.71
N GLY A 210 8.31 -8.89 -17.13
CA GLY A 210 8.41 -8.17 -18.40
C GLY A 210 8.60 -9.13 -19.59
N GLY A 211 8.59 -8.55 -20.81
CA GLY A 211 8.82 -9.27 -22.09
C GLY A 211 7.54 -9.69 -22.77
#